data_eb5acae0d4d4380eb64354e99c40652e
#
_entry.id   eb5acae0d4d4380eb64354e99c40652e
#
_cell.length_a   1.000
_cell.length_b   1.000
_cell.length_c   1.000
_cell.angle_alpha   90.00
_cell.angle_beta   90.00
_cell.angle_gamma   90.00
#
_symmetry.space_group_name_H-M   'P 1'
#
loop_
_entity.id
_entity.type
_entity.pdbx_description
1 polymer ?
#
loop_
_entity_poly.entity_id
_entity_poly.type
_entity_poly.pdbx_seq_one_letter_code
_entity_poly.pdbx_strand_id
1 'polypeptide(L)'
;GNFSFTTINLPKLALEAKGDLGKFWELYDYYIDLCHDYLLDRLKIIEEKHIYNYPFLMGQGVWLDSEKASPVDSIKEVLKHASYSIGFCGLAECLVALIGKHHGESEEAQKLGLEIVGHMRERTDAYTEAEHRNWSTFGTPAESTAGQFQRANKRVYGTIPGVTDRSYMTNSSHVPVYY
;
A
#
# COMPACT_ATOMS: atom_id res chain seq x y z
N GLY A 1 -13.69 -8.51 6.15
CA GLY A 1 -12.27 -8.82 6.15
C GLY A 1 -11.53 -8.14 5.00
N ASN A 2 -10.20 -8.04 5.11
CA ASN A 2 -9.40 -7.48 4.02
C ASN A 2 -9.37 -8.49 2.85
N PHE A 3 -9.84 -8.07 1.68
CA PHE A 3 -9.80 -8.87 0.47
C PHE A 3 -8.38 -8.93 -0.08
N SER A 4 -7.77 -7.79 -0.25
CA SER A 4 -6.43 -7.67 -0.83
C SER A 4 -5.82 -6.31 -0.54
N PHE A 5 -4.50 -6.27 -0.59
CA PHE A 5 -3.73 -5.03 -0.49
C PHE A 5 -2.58 -5.03 -1.49
N THR A 6 -2.06 -3.86 -1.75
CA THR A 6 -0.79 -3.65 -2.45
C THR A 6 -0.03 -2.51 -1.79
N THR A 7 1.28 -2.42 -2.03
CA THR A 7 2.16 -1.51 -1.29
C THR A 7 3.01 -0.69 -2.23
N ILE A 8 3.01 0.63 -2.00
CA ILE A 8 3.86 1.58 -2.73
C ILE A 8 5.23 1.67 -2.08
N ASN A 9 6.28 1.55 -2.89
CA ASN A 9 7.66 1.83 -2.54
C ASN A 9 7.90 3.34 -2.62
N LEU A 10 7.63 4.08 -1.54
CA LEU A 10 7.75 5.54 -1.54
C LEU A 10 9.16 6.04 -1.87
N PRO A 11 10.27 5.45 -1.34
CA PRO A 11 11.62 5.90 -1.69
C PRO A 11 11.91 5.84 -3.18
N LYS A 12 11.39 4.82 -3.88
CA LYS A 12 11.55 4.71 -5.33
C LYS A 12 10.99 5.93 -6.05
N LEU A 13 9.81 6.41 -5.65
CA LEU A 13 9.17 7.57 -6.26
C LEU A 13 10.00 8.84 -6.04
N ALA A 14 10.53 9.03 -4.83
CA ALA A 14 11.39 10.16 -4.50
C ALA A 14 12.70 10.14 -5.31
N LEU A 15 13.32 8.98 -5.45
CA LEU A 15 14.55 8.81 -6.21
C LEU A 15 14.32 9.01 -7.71
N GLU A 16 13.22 8.50 -8.26
CA GLU A 16 12.82 8.68 -9.65
C GLU A 16 12.52 10.16 -9.96
N ALA A 17 11.93 10.88 -9.02
CA ALA A 17 11.67 12.32 -9.11
C ALA A 17 12.94 13.18 -8.99
N LYS A 18 14.08 12.62 -8.57
CA LYS A 18 15.36 13.32 -8.42
C LYS A 18 15.28 14.59 -7.57
N GLY A 19 14.48 14.54 -6.48
CA GLY A 19 14.28 15.66 -5.57
C GLY A 19 13.28 16.72 -6.05
N ASP A 20 12.66 16.56 -7.21
CA ASP A 20 11.58 17.42 -7.69
C ASP A 20 10.26 17.03 -7.04
N LEU A 21 9.74 17.86 -6.13
CA LEU A 21 8.48 17.60 -5.43
C LEU A 21 7.27 17.53 -6.38
N GLY A 22 7.20 18.38 -7.39
CA GLY A 22 6.13 18.33 -8.39
C GLY A 22 6.11 17.00 -9.12
N LYS A 23 7.27 16.50 -9.53
CA LYS A 23 7.42 15.20 -10.17
C LYS A 23 7.08 14.05 -9.22
N PHE A 24 7.46 14.15 -7.95
CA PHE A 24 7.10 13.18 -6.93
C PHE A 24 5.58 13.03 -6.80
N TRP A 25 4.84 14.14 -6.72
CA TRP A 25 3.37 14.12 -6.62
C TRP A 25 2.71 13.52 -7.86
N GLU A 26 3.21 13.82 -9.06
CA GLU A 26 2.72 13.19 -10.31
C GLU A 26 2.91 11.68 -10.29
N LEU A 27 4.09 11.20 -9.94
CA LEU A 27 4.40 9.77 -9.82
C LEU A 27 3.55 9.11 -8.74
N TYR A 28 3.35 9.78 -7.61
CA TYR A 28 2.57 9.27 -6.50
C TYR A 28 1.11 9.06 -6.90
N ASP A 29 0.48 10.04 -7.54
CA ASP A 29 -0.87 9.91 -8.06
C ASP A 29 -0.99 8.79 -9.09
N TYR A 30 -0.04 8.70 -10.00
CA TYR A 30 0.01 7.62 -10.99
C TYR A 30 0.05 6.23 -10.33
N TYR A 31 0.91 6.04 -9.33
CA TYR A 31 1.04 4.75 -8.65
C TYR A 31 -0.14 4.43 -7.74
N ILE A 32 -0.79 5.42 -7.13
CA ILE A 32 -2.04 5.20 -6.39
C ILE A 32 -3.13 4.68 -7.34
N ASP A 33 -3.31 5.30 -8.50
CA ASP A 33 -4.26 4.84 -9.52
C ASP A 33 -3.91 3.44 -10.04
N LEU A 34 -2.64 3.16 -10.26
CA LEU A 34 -2.19 1.84 -10.69
C LEU A 34 -2.48 0.76 -9.65
N CYS A 35 -2.29 1.07 -8.36
CA CYS A 35 -2.63 0.17 -7.26
C CYS A 35 -4.14 -0.11 -7.19
N HIS A 36 -4.95 0.93 -7.35
CA HIS A 36 -6.40 0.83 -7.42
C HIS A 36 -6.84 -0.11 -8.56
N ASP A 37 -6.36 0.14 -9.76
CA ASP A 37 -6.72 -0.66 -10.95
C ASP A 37 -6.27 -2.11 -10.82
N TYR A 38 -5.06 -2.34 -10.28
CA TYR A 38 -4.55 -3.68 -10.00
C TYR A 38 -5.44 -4.46 -9.02
N LEU A 39 -5.90 -3.82 -7.95
CA LEU A 39 -6.79 -4.46 -6.98
C LEU A 39 -8.16 -4.76 -7.58
N LEU A 40 -8.69 -3.88 -8.44
CA LEU A 40 -9.94 -4.13 -9.17
C LEU A 40 -9.80 -5.28 -10.18
N ASP A 41 -8.68 -5.40 -10.87
CA ASP A 41 -8.45 -6.52 -11.79
C ASP A 41 -8.36 -7.86 -11.05
N ARG A 42 -7.71 -7.88 -9.88
CA ARG A 42 -7.75 -9.06 -9.00
C ARG A 42 -9.16 -9.40 -8.55
N LEU A 43 -9.96 -8.40 -8.21
CA LEU A 43 -11.34 -8.59 -7.81
C LEU A 43 -12.16 -9.26 -8.91
N LYS A 44 -12.05 -8.81 -10.17
CA LYS A 44 -12.75 -9.41 -11.32
C LYS A 44 -12.48 -10.91 -11.43
N ILE A 45 -11.20 -11.30 -11.29
CA ILE A 45 -10.81 -12.73 -11.32
C ILE A 45 -11.45 -13.52 -10.18
N ILE A 46 -11.52 -12.93 -8.99
CA ILE A 46 -12.11 -13.61 -7.82
C ILE A 46 -13.64 -13.68 -7.92
N GLU A 47 -14.29 -12.64 -8.43
CA GLU A 47 -15.74 -12.62 -8.62
C GLU A 47 -16.26 -13.73 -9.55
N GLU A 48 -15.40 -14.31 -10.39
CA GLU A 48 -15.70 -15.48 -11.21
C GLU A 48 -15.70 -16.81 -10.43
N LYS A 49 -15.26 -16.79 -9.17
CA LYS A 49 -15.19 -17.98 -8.32
C LYS A 49 -16.51 -18.22 -7.58
N HIS A 50 -16.63 -19.43 -7.05
CA HIS A 50 -17.77 -19.87 -6.27
C HIS A 50 -17.39 -20.09 -4.80
N ILE A 51 -18.38 -20.17 -3.95
CA ILE A 51 -18.21 -20.41 -2.51
C ILE A 51 -17.36 -21.67 -2.25
N TYR A 52 -17.56 -22.76 -3.00
CA TYR A 52 -16.81 -24.00 -2.83
C TYR A 52 -15.30 -23.87 -3.12
N ASN A 53 -14.86 -22.83 -3.83
CA ASN A 53 -13.43 -22.60 -4.06
C ASN A 53 -12.69 -22.11 -2.78
N TYR A 54 -13.44 -21.72 -1.75
CA TYR A 54 -12.88 -21.19 -0.49
C TYR A 54 -13.48 -21.93 0.72
N PRO A 55 -13.27 -23.26 0.83
CA PRO A 55 -13.99 -24.10 1.80
C PRO A 55 -13.75 -23.70 3.25
N PHE A 56 -12.55 -23.20 3.59
CA PHE A 56 -12.27 -22.74 4.94
C PHE A 56 -12.96 -21.40 5.24
N LEU A 57 -12.73 -20.38 4.42
CA LEU A 57 -13.26 -19.03 4.66
C LEU A 57 -14.79 -19.00 4.61
N MET A 58 -15.38 -19.72 3.66
CA MET A 58 -16.79 -19.67 3.38
C MET A 58 -17.57 -20.83 4.05
N GLY A 59 -16.96 -22.01 4.10
CA GLY A 59 -17.63 -23.19 4.67
C GLY A 59 -17.59 -23.28 6.20
N GLN A 60 -16.72 -22.51 6.86
CA GLN A 60 -16.59 -22.50 8.32
C GLN A 60 -17.16 -21.22 8.98
N GLY A 61 -17.91 -20.41 8.23
CA GLY A 61 -18.49 -19.16 8.75
C GLY A 61 -17.48 -18.08 9.14
N VAL A 62 -16.24 -18.17 8.62
CA VAL A 62 -15.18 -17.19 8.93
C VAL A 62 -15.44 -15.85 8.25
N TRP A 63 -15.99 -15.89 7.04
CA TRP A 63 -16.34 -14.68 6.30
C TRP A 63 -17.78 -14.28 6.57
N LEU A 64 -18.00 -12.99 6.83
CA LEU A 64 -19.33 -12.44 7.15
C LEU A 64 -20.35 -12.78 6.04
N ASP A 65 -21.51 -13.25 6.45
CA ASP A 65 -22.63 -13.70 5.59
C ASP A 65 -22.34 -14.96 4.75
N SER A 66 -21.20 -15.62 4.91
CA SER A 66 -20.90 -16.84 4.15
C SER A 66 -21.85 -18.00 4.50
N GLU A 67 -22.41 -18.01 5.71
CA GLU A 67 -23.40 -19.00 6.16
C GLU A 67 -24.75 -18.91 5.42
N LYS A 68 -24.99 -17.79 4.71
CA LYS A 68 -26.21 -17.55 3.95
C LYS A 68 -26.10 -18.02 2.50
N ALA A 69 -24.89 -18.40 2.06
CA ALA A 69 -24.59 -18.75 0.68
C ALA A 69 -24.46 -20.27 0.49
N SER A 70 -24.95 -20.78 -0.64
CA SER A 70 -24.73 -22.17 -1.06
C SER A 70 -23.32 -22.35 -1.65
N PRO A 71 -22.71 -23.55 -1.54
CA PRO A 71 -21.40 -23.82 -2.15
C PRO A 71 -21.31 -23.50 -3.65
N VAL A 72 -22.40 -23.61 -4.39
CA VAL A 72 -22.45 -23.34 -5.84
C VAL A 72 -22.70 -21.87 -6.19
N ASP A 73 -23.03 -21.03 -5.21
CA ASP A 73 -23.25 -19.60 -5.44
C ASP A 73 -21.94 -18.89 -5.79
N SER A 74 -22.07 -17.77 -6.52
CA SER A 74 -20.94 -16.87 -6.75
C SER A 74 -20.47 -16.26 -5.45
N ILE A 75 -19.15 -16.13 -5.29
CA ILE A 75 -18.55 -15.44 -4.14
C ILE A 75 -18.87 -13.93 -4.12
N LYS A 76 -19.34 -13.36 -5.23
CA LYS A 76 -19.55 -11.92 -5.40
C LYS A 76 -20.41 -11.29 -4.30
N GLU A 77 -21.48 -11.97 -3.89
CA GLU A 77 -22.43 -11.45 -2.89
C GLU A 77 -21.79 -11.28 -1.50
N VAL A 78 -20.88 -12.16 -1.12
CA VAL A 78 -20.19 -12.07 0.17
C VAL A 78 -18.99 -11.13 0.12
N LEU A 79 -18.45 -10.83 -1.08
CA LEU A 79 -17.35 -9.87 -1.26
C LEU A 79 -17.75 -8.42 -1.01
N LYS A 80 -19.04 -8.09 -0.93
CA LYS A 80 -19.51 -6.74 -0.52
C LYS A 80 -18.97 -6.29 0.85
N HIS A 81 -18.57 -7.24 1.69
CA HIS A 81 -17.96 -6.98 3.01
C HIS A 81 -16.43 -6.88 2.97
N ALA A 82 -15.84 -6.99 1.78
CA ALA A 82 -14.41 -6.91 1.60
C ALA A 82 -13.87 -5.49 1.72
N SER A 83 -12.66 -5.34 2.25
CA SER A 83 -11.90 -4.10 2.18
C SER A 83 -10.70 -4.25 1.23
N TYR A 84 -10.34 -3.16 0.60
CA TYR A 84 -9.22 -3.04 -0.34
C TYR A 84 -8.25 -2.01 0.23
N SER A 85 -6.98 -2.35 0.31
CA SER A 85 -6.03 -1.46 0.96
C SER A 85 -4.86 -1.12 0.05
N ILE A 86 -4.55 0.17 -0.04
CA ILE A 86 -3.32 0.67 -0.65
C ILE A 86 -2.39 1.06 0.49
N GLY A 87 -1.27 0.36 0.59
CA GLY A 87 -0.28 0.58 1.63
C GLY A 87 0.96 1.29 1.12
N PHE A 88 1.81 1.66 2.05
CA PHE A 88 3.11 2.24 1.77
C PHE A 88 4.16 1.70 2.73
N CYS A 89 5.42 1.79 2.32
CA CYS A 89 6.59 1.65 3.19
C CYS A 89 7.69 2.61 2.76
N GLY A 90 8.66 2.85 3.64
CA GLY A 90 9.79 3.71 3.37
C GLY A 90 9.49 5.21 3.46
N LEU A 91 8.54 5.66 4.29
CA LEU A 91 8.23 7.08 4.40
C LEU A 91 9.45 7.89 4.86
N ALA A 92 10.21 7.41 5.86
CA ALA A 92 11.39 8.09 6.34
C ALA A 92 12.45 8.25 5.24
N GLU A 93 12.74 7.17 4.53
CA GLU A 93 13.71 7.17 3.42
C GLU A 93 13.23 8.03 2.24
N CYS A 94 11.94 8.06 1.98
CA CYS A 94 11.33 8.94 0.99
C CYS A 94 11.58 10.42 1.34
N LEU A 95 11.32 10.81 2.57
CA LEU A 95 11.54 12.18 3.05
C LEU A 95 13.02 12.58 2.99
N VAL A 96 13.93 11.69 3.37
CA VAL A 96 15.38 11.94 3.23
C VAL A 96 15.75 12.17 1.75
N ALA A 97 15.20 11.36 0.84
CA ALA A 97 15.46 11.52 -0.59
C ALA A 97 14.87 12.83 -1.16
N LEU A 98 13.74 13.32 -0.62
CA LEU A 98 13.10 14.55 -1.08
C LEU A 98 13.71 15.82 -0.48
N ILE A 99 13.94 15.86 0.83
CA ILE A 99 14.32 17.08 1.57
C ILE A 99 15.50 16.90 2.53
N GLY A 100 16.16 15.74 2.52
CA GLY A 100 17.38 15.49 3.30
C GLY A 100 17.18 15.12 4.76
N LYS A 101 15.94 15.08 5.26
CA LYS A 101 15.60 14.73 6.66
C LYS A 101 14.34 13.89 6.70
N HIS A 102 14.27 12.94 7.65
CA HIS A 102 13.05 12.18 7.89
C HIS A 102 12.14 12.89 8.92
N HIS A 103 10.93 12.39 9.08
CA HIS A 103 9.87 13.00 9.90
C HIS A 103 10.19 13.14 11.40
N GLY A 104 11.19 12.44 11.91
CA GLY A 104 11.67 12.58 13.29
C GLY A 104 12.75 13.64 13.47
N GLU A 105 13.28 14.25 12.40
CA GLU A 105 14.41 15.18 12.45
C GLU A 105 14.02 16.65 12.34
N SER A 106 12.87 16.96 11.73
CA SER A 106 12.40 18.34 11.59
C SER A 106 10.88 18.41 11.45
N GLU A 107 10.32 19.56 11.85
CA GLU A 107 8.89 19.85 11.68
C GLU A 107 8.49 19.89 10.20
N GLU A 108 9.37 20.41 9.33
CA GLU A 108 9.15 20.43 7.88
C GLU A 108 8.99 19.02 7.31
N ALA A 109 9.88 18.11 7.69
CA ALA A 109 9.81 16.72 7.26
C ALA A 109 8.57 15.99 7.82
N GLN A 110 8.21 16.25 9.08
CA GLN A 110 7.00 15.71 9.68
C GLN A 110 5.75 16.20 8.94
N LYS A 111 5.69 17.49 8.64
CA LYS A 111 4.57 18.08 7.89
C LYS A 111 4.43 17.45 6.50
N LEU A 112 5.53 17.34 5.75
CA LEU A 112 5.51 16.70 4.43
C LEU A 112 5.11 15.21 4.54
N GLY A 113 5.59 14.51 5.55
CA GLY A 113 5.18 13.12 5.81
C GLY A 113 3.67 12.98 6.06
N LEU A 114 3.08 13.88 6.84
CA LEU A 114 1.64 13.92 7.06
C LEU A 114 0.86 14.25 5.78
N GLU A 115 1.38 15.16 4.94
CA GLU A 115 0.79 15.48 3.64
C GLU A 115 0.82 14.26 2.70
N ILE A 116 1.92 13.52 2.64
CA ILE A 116 2.04 12.31 1.81
C ILE A 116 1.04 11.24 2.23
N VAL A 117 0.95 10.94 3.52
CA VAL A 117 0.01 9.93 4.03
C VAL A 117 -1.44 10.41 3.92
N GLY A 118 -1.69 11.69 4.23
CA GLY A 118 -3.00 12.33 4.11
C GLY A 118 -3.53 12.28 2.68
N HIS A 119 -2.69 12.56 1.69
CA HIS A 119 -3.06 12.48 0.28
C HIS A 119 -3.50 11.08 -0.14
N MET A 120 -2.76 10.03 0.26
CA MET A 120 -3.18 8.65 0.00
C MET A 120 -4.54 8.35 0.67
N ARG A 121 -4.75 8.84 1.89
CA ARG A 121 -6.02 8.69 2.60
C ARG A 121 -7.17 9.36 1.83
N GLU A 122 -6.99 10.60 1.42
CA GLU A 122 -8.00 11.33 0.62
C GLU A 122 -8.33 10.60 -0.68
N ARG A 123 -7.34 10.03 -1.36
CA ARG A 123 -7.52 9.25 -2.59
C ARG A 123 -8.32 7.97 -2.34
N THR A 124 -8.02 7.22 -1.27
CA THR A 124 -8.78 6.01 -0.92
C THR A 124 -10.19 6.34 -0.45
N ASP A 125 -10.40 7.43 0.26
CA ASP A 125 -11.74 7.89 0.65
C ASP A 125 -12.57 8.28 -0.58
N ALA A 126 -11.97 8.95 -1.58
CA ALA A 126 -12.62 9.28 -2.85
C ALA A 126 -13.03 8.01 -3.64
N TYR A 127 -12.20 6.98 -3.67
CA TYR A 127 -12.57 5.69 -4.28
C TYR A 127 -13.75 5.04 -3.54
N THR A 128 -13.76 5.12 -2.21
CA THR A 128 -14.86 4.59 -1.39
C THR A 128 -16.19 5.26 -1.75
N GLU A 129 -16.20 6.58 -1.87
CA GLU A 129 -17.38 7.34 -2.23
C GLU A 129 -17.88 7.05 -3.65
N ALA A 130 -16.94 7.00 -4.60
CA ALA A 130 -17.27 6.80 -6.02
C ALA A 130 -17.76 5.37 -6.33
N GLU A 131 -17.23 4.37 -5.66
CA GLU A 131 -17.44 2.96 -5.99
C GLU A 131 -18.33 2.22 -4.98
N HIS A 132 -18.64 2.84 -3.85
CA HIS A 132 -19.35 2.19 -2.73
C HIS A 132 -18.67 0.90 -2.26
N ARG A 133 -17.34 0.90 -2.22
CA ARG A 133 -16.45 -0.17 -1.76
C ARG A 133 -15.59 0.33 -0.61
N ASN A 134 -15.13 -0.57 0.25
CA ASN A 134 -14.32 -0.21 1.42
C ASN A 134 -12.84 -0.08 1.05
N TRP A 135 -12.43 1.07 0.54
CA TRP A 135 -11.03 1.40 0.32
C TRP A 135 -10.39 1.98 1.58
N SER A 136 -9.13 1.67 1.79
CA SER A 136 -8.38 2.18 2.94
C SER A 136 -6.89 2.31 2.63
N THR A 137 -6.21 3.14 3.40
CA THR A 137 -4.75 3.23 3.38
C THR A 137 -4.16 2.74 4.69
N PHE A 138 -2.92 2.26 4.67
CA PHE A 138 -2.21 1.81 5.86
C PHE A 138 -0.69 1.80 5.68
N GLY A 139 0.05 1.91 6.78
CA GLY A 139 1.47 1.57 6.79
C GLY A 139 1.60 0.06 6.69
N THR A 140 2.18 -0.44 5.61
CA THR A 140 2.27 -1.89 5.39
C THR A 140 3.26 -2.53 6.37
N PRO A 141 2.89 -3.63 7.07
CA PRO A 141 3.83 -4.46 7.83
C PRO A 141 4.65 -5.32 6.85
N ALA A 142 5.54 -4.68 6.11
CA ALA A 142 6.18 -5.24 4.92
C ALA A 142 7.49 -5.97 5.26
N GLU A 143 7.44 -7.00 6.10
CA GLU A 143 8.62 -7.72 6.61
C GLU A 143 9.63 -8.11 5.53
N SER A 144 9.27 -8.98 4.59
CA SER A 144 10.16 -9.37 3.50
C SER A 144 10.18 -8.36 2.34
N THR A 145 9.04 -7.72 2.07
CA THR A 145 8.88 -6.76 0.97
C THR A 145 9.71 -5.50 1.21
N ALA A 146 9.81 -5.02 2.45
CA ALA A 146 10.67 -3.88 2.78
C ALA A 146 12.15 -4.12 2.42
N GLY A 147 12.64 -5.33 2.64
CA GLY A 147 13.99 -5.74 2.24
C GLY A 147 14.13 -5.92 0.72
N GLN A 148 13.13 -6.47 0.06
CA GLN A 148 13.11 -6.64 -1.40
C GLN A 148 13.12 -5.30 -2.12
N PHE A 149 12.26 -4.36 -1.69
CA PHE A 149 12.23 -3.00 -2.23
C PHE A 149 13.57 -2.28 -2.02
N GLN A 150 14.15 -2.43 -0.85
CA GLN A 150 15.44 -1.81 -0.54
C GLN A 150 16.56 -2.32 -1.44
N ARG A 151 16.65 -3.64 -1.65
CA ARG A 151 17.61 -4.23 -2.58
C ARG A 151 17.37 -3.76 -4.03
N ALA A 152 16.12 -3.66 -4.45
CA ALA A 152 15.76 -3.18 -5.78
C ALA A 152 16.17 -1.71 -5.97
N ASN A 153 15.87 -0.84 -5.00
CA ASN A 153 16.26 0.57 -5.04
C ASN A 153 17.78 0.74 -5.08
N LYS A 154 18.49 0.00 -4.23
CA LYS A 154 19.96 0.04 -4.20
C LYS A 154 20.59 -0.41 -5.51
N ARG A 155 20.02 -1.43 -6.16
CA ARG A 155 20.50 -1.93 -7.47
C ARG A 155 20.39 -0.86 -8.56
N VAL A 156 19.30 -0.08 -8.57
CA VAL A 156 19.02 0.91 -9.62
C VAL A 156 19.71 2.24 -9.32
N TYR A 157 19.67 2.69 -8.08
CA TYR A 157 20.10 4.05 -7.68
C TYR A 157 21.41 4.10 -6.93
N GLY A 158 22.01 2.94 -6.62
CA GLY A 158 23.22 2.86 -5.80
C GLY A 158 22.97 3.00 -4.31
N THR A 159 24.05 3.10 -3.55
CA THR A 159 24.01 3.31 -2.10
C THR A 159 23.90 4.80 -1.79
N ILE A 160 22.77 5.20 -1.20
CA ILE A 160 22.46 6.59 -0.83
C ILE A 160 22.27 6.66 0.68
N PRO A 161 23.07 7.44 1.42
CA PRO A 161 22.95 7.57 2.86
C PRO A 161 21.55 8.00 3.31
N GLY A 162 21.00 7.31 4.31
CA GLY A 162 19.66 7.55 4.82
C GLY A 162 18.50 7.07 3.93
N VAL A 163 18.81 6.49 2.77
CA VAL A 163 17.79 6.01 1.82
C VAL A 163 18.00 4.54 1.48
N THR A 164 19.12 4.18 0.85
CA THR A 164 19.36 2.80 0.36
C THR A 164 20.53 2.09 1.07
N ASP A 165 21.12 2.69 2.07
CA ASP A 165 22.30 2.20 2.79
C ASP A 165 21.98 1.22 3.93
N ARG A 166 20.76 0.73 4.01
CA ARG A 166 20.26 -0.19 5.03
C ARG A 166 19.64 -1.44 4.43
N SER A 167 19.44 -2.48 5.23
CA SER A 167 18.96 -3.79 4.76
C SER A 167 17.47 -3.83 4.40
N TYR A 168 16.68 -2.97 5.02
CA TYR A 168 15.24 -2.81 4.77
C TYR A 168 14.82 -1.36 4.99
N MET A 169 13.71 -0.95 4.40
CA MET A 169 13.14 0.38 4.62
C MET A 169 12.13 0.38 5.75
N THR A 170 11.87 1.54 6.32
CA THR A 170 10.88 1.75 7.37
C THR A 170 9.51 1.24 6.95
N ASN A 171 8.85 0.50 7.82
CA ASN A 171 7.50 -0.03 7.65
C ASN A 171 6.76 -0.04 9.00
N SER A 172 5.49 -0.40 9.04
CA SER A 172 4.72 -0.32 10.28
C SER A 172 5.15 -1.29 11.37
N SER A 173 5.88 -2.35 11.03
CA SER A 173 6.37 -3.35 11.99
C SER A 173 7.82 -3.11 12.42
N HIS A 174 8.63 -2.49 11.54
CA HIS A 174 10.07 -2.36 11.76
C HIS A 174 10.60 -0.99 11.35
N VAL A 175 11.38 -0.41 12.23
CA VAL A 175 12.17 0.80 11.95
C VAL A 175 13.64 0.40 11.94
N PRO A 176 14.43 0.78 10.92
CA PRO A 176 15.87 0.56 10.92
C PRO A 176 16.53 1.18 12.15
N VAL A 177 17.53 0.49 12.69
CA VAL A 177 18.21 0.86 13.96
C VAL A 177 18.83 2.27 13.94
N TYR A 178 18.92 2.89 12.79
CA TYR A 178 19.57 4.20 12.60
C TYR A 178 18.63 5.40 12.73
N TYR A 179 17.38 5.19 13.10
CA TYR A 179 16.43 6.28 13.36
C TYR A 179 16.20 6.48 14.85
#